data_5e51c48b2449603c18f73b916a6022cd
#
_entry.id   5e51c48b2449603c18f73b916a6022cd
#
_cell.length_a   1.000
_cell.length_b   1.000
_cell.length_c   1.000
_cell.angle_alpha   90.00
_cell.angle_beta   90.00
_cell.angle_gamma   90.00
#
_symmetry.space_group_name_H-M   'P 1'
#
loop_
_entity.id
_entity.type
_entity.pdbx_description
1 polymer ?
#
loop_
_entity_poly.entity_id
_entity_poly.type
_entity_poly.pdbx_seq_one_letter_code
_entity_poly.pdbx_strand_id
1 'polypeptide(L)'
;MPNAHLGKYNDNFYGRIESSFVSQLDVSFINIFGDFSQEQEIKGSDTDIRVINEEEVLSAVYLDIPFFNNTNDADTDGVIDLYDVDPNDSSSDSDGDGISDIDELRAELNPLSNDSDGDGILDPDDDDNAGYDNRKQVYEIDSIYGNRKASFDLKVYELTYYLNSFDVQNNFETYAMYFSDQDFYADGFSGHVLHDENISLNLEEVPVLYYQDDPETTVIETDEIEYYASPRIRVPLNVEFFQRRVMNFEGLDQLKNADNFNHHLRGIIVNADNFSDDLYMLLDISNTQIILEYNYNYYNSQGTATLDDDVIERRKKSSAIPLGGVSVNNFSYQDSNQEVQRVIASSSEGLPSNKIFLQGSKLASKIKLFAENEFDLDYVISDLASQDIIINEANLIFNIDQSAHDYSHDLLPNRIYLYSYDNGQTIEDYNKDFTIDYRVGNVNTNKYIFGGLLEYDSDNIPERYKFNITNHVNNIINKDSLNIDLGLVVNSDIEDITLRRAFSNPKNTEMLIPTSVITSPYSVVLHGSHPRDSVNISKRLLLEVLYTKY
;
A
#
# COMPACT_ATOMS: atom_id res chain seq x y z
N MET A 1 3.24 -0.19 -9.43
CA MET A 1 3.31 0.29 -8.04
C MET A 1 2.79 -0.80 -7.14
N PRO A 2 3.36 -1.07 -5.99
CA PRO A 2 2.83 -2.10 -5.09
C PRO A 2 1.50 -1.70 -4.45
N ASN A 3 1.22 -0.38 -4.32
CA ASN A 3 0.06 0.11 -3.58
C ASN A 3 -0.86 0.93 -4.47
N ALA A 4 -2.16 0.63 -4.45
CA ALA A 4 -3.19 1.50 -4.98
C ALA A 4 -3.75 2.38 -3.85
N HIS A 5 -4.09 3.62 -4.19
CA HIS A 5 -4.71 4.57 -3.29
C HIS A 5 -6.17 4.74 -3.66
N LEU A 6 -7.06 4.58 -2.70
CA LEU A 6 -8.50 4.77 -2.90
C LEU A 6 -9.10 5.45 -1.68
N GLY A 7 -9.85 6.53 -1.89
CA GLY A 7 -10.55 7.15 -0.78
C GLY A 7 -10.54 8.66 -0.77
N LYS A 8 -11.04 9.18 0.34
CA LYS A 8 -11.12 10.61 0.66
C LYS A 8 -10.58 10.86 2.06
N TYR A 9 -9.75 11.90 2.21
CA TYR A 9 -9.27 12.37 3.49
C TYR A 9 -9.24 13.90 3.53
N ASN A 10 -9.75 14.50 4.62
CA ASN A 10 -9.74 15.93 4.83
C ASN A 10 -8.72 16.27 5.91
N ASP A 11 -7.58 16.82 5.49
CA ASP A 11 -6.59 17.40 6.40
C ASP A 11 -6.94 18.85 6.72
N ASN A 12 -6.87 19.24 7.98
CA ASN A 12 -7.24 20.58 8.42
C ASN A 12 -6.39 21.69 7.79
N PHE A 13 -5.17 21.39 7.40
CA PHE A 13 -4.22 22.35 6.84
C PHE A 13 -4.01 22.18 5.34
N TYR A 14 -3.86 20.94 4.87
CA TYR A 14 -3.59 20.64 3.48
C TYR A 14 -4.83 20.52 2.61
N GLY A 15 -6.02 20.51 3.24
CA GLY A 15 -7.30 20.38 2.56
C GLY A 15 -7.63 18.93 2.21
N ARG A 16 -8.51 18.77 1.23
CA ARG A 16 -9.05 17.48 0.85
C ARG A 16 -8.16 16.80 -0.20
N ILE A 17 -7.83 15.53 0.05
CA ILE A 17 -7.27 14.60 -0.92
C ILE A 17 -8.33 13.57 -1.29
N GLU A 18 -8.50 13.32 -2.58
CA GLU A 18 -9.28 12.21 -3.11
C GLU A 18 -8.38 11.38 -4.02
N SER A 19 -8.50 10.07 -3.96
CA SER A 19 -7.69 9.16 -4.76
C SER A 19 -8.51 8.06 -5.41
N SER A 20 -8.07 7.69 -6.61
CA SER A 20 -8.57 6.59 -7.42
C SER A 20 -7.40 5.95 -8.16
N PHE A 21 -7.61 4.82 -8.81
CA PHE A 21 -6.55 4.20 -9.59
C PHE A 21 -7.07 3.52 -10.85
N VAL A 22 -6.15 3.32 -11.80
CA VAL A 22 -6.35 2.50 -12.98
C VAL A 22 -5.29 1.42 -13.02
N SER A 23 -5.63 0.25 -13.56
CA SER A 23 -4.69 -0.85 -13.74
C SER A 23 -5.00 -1.64 -14.98
N GLN A 24 -3.94 -2.11 -15.65
CA GLN A 24 -4.04 -3.19 -16.61
C GLN A 24 -4.39 -4.50 -15.92
N LEU A 25 -4.77 -5.48 -16.72
CA LEU A 25 -5.00 -6.85 -16.30
C LEU A 25 -3.85 -7.71 -16.82
N ASP A 26 -3.34 -8.61 -15.99
CA ASP A 26 -2.31 -9.56 -16.38
C ASP A 26 -2.92 -10.93 -16.66
N VAL A 27 -2.87 -11.33 -17.91
CA VAL A 27 -3.40 -12.61 -18.37
C VAL A 27 -2.27 -13.44 -18.97
N SER A 28 -1.45 -13.97 -18.10
CA SER A 28 -0.37 -14.84 -18.55
C SER A 28 -0.85 -16.23 -19.01
N PHE A 29 -2.04 -16.71 -18.61
CA PHE A 29 -2.39 -18.13 -18.77
C PHE A 29 -3.88 -18.48 -18.98
N ILE A 30 -4.79 -17.57 -19.34
CA ILE A 30 -6.19 -17.94 -19.57
C ILE A 30 -6.42 -18.31 -21.04
N ASN A 31 -6.00 -19.51 -21.42
CA ASN A 31 -6.32 -20.08 -22.74
C ASN A 31 -7.37 -21.19 -22.67
N ILE A 32 -7.69 -21.66 -21.45
CA ILE A 32 -8.55 -22.81 -21.23
C ILE A 32 -9.42 -22.52 -20.02
N PHE A 33 -10.72 -22.57 -20.22
CA PHE A 33 -11.70 -22.71 -19.17
C PHE A 33 -12.17 -24.17 -19.15
N GLY A 34 -12.56 -24.70 -18.00
CA GLY A 34 -12.81 -26.14 -17.89
C GLY A 34 -11.54 -27.01 -17.86
N ASP A 35 -11.56 -28.15 -18.54
CA ASP A 35 -10.49 -29.16 -18.58
C ASP A 35 -9.89 -29.32 -19.97
N PHE A 36 -10.58 -28.86 -21.02
CA PHE A 36 -10.17 -28.97 -22.41
C PHE A 36 -10.00 -27.59 -23.04
N SER A 37 -9.08 -27.50 -24.00
CA SER A 37 -8.97 -26.31 -24.85
C SER A 37 -10.08 -26.33 -25.91
N GLN A 38 -10.49 -25.16 -26.37
CA GLN A 38 -11.48 -25.03 -27.44
C GLN A 38 -11.11 -25.81 -28.71
N GLU A 39 -9.81 -25.99 -29.03
CA GLU A 39 -9.36 -26.80 -30.16
C GLU A 39 -9.64 -28.30 -29.92
N GLN A 40 -9.48 -28.77 -28.68
CA GLN A 40 -9.79 -30.15 -28.31
C GLN A 40 -11.31 -30.37 -28.37
N GLU A 41 -12.12 -29.49 -27.84
CA GLU A 41 -13.57 -29.59 -27.89
C GLU A 41 -14.13 -29.61 -29.31
N ILE A 42 -13.58 -28.75 -30.21
CA ILE A 42 -13.98 -28.72 -31.61
C ILE A 42 -13.65 -30.06 -32.32
N LYS A 43 -12.51 -30.67 -31.98
CA LYS A 43 -12.15 -31.97 -32.50
C LYS A 43 -12.96 -33.10 -31.85
N GLY A 44 -13.40 -32.88 -30.62
CA GLY A 44 -14.31 -33.76 -29.89
C GLY A 44 -13.90 -35.22 -29.82
N SER A 45 -14.91 -36.04 -29.81
CA SER A 45 -14.79 -37.50 -29.70
C SER A 45 -14.02 -38.18 -30.83
N ASP A 46 -13.64 -37.48 -31.90
CA ASP A 46 -12.77 -38.03 -32.97
C ASP A 46 -11.40 -38.44 -32.46
N THR A 47 -10.96 -37.86 -31.34
CA THR A 47 -9.64 -38.15 -30.73
C THR A 47 -9.76 -38.89 -29.40
N ASP A 48 -10.68 -38.55 -28.55
CA ASP A 48 -11.00 -39.17 -27.25
C ASP A 48 -12.46 -38.93 -26.92
N ILE A 49 -13.20 -39.98 -26.60
CA ILE A 49 -14.63 -39.91 -26.28
C ILE A 49 -14.93 -39.03 -25.03
N ARG A 50 -13.94 -38.87 -24.18
CA ARG A 50 -14.04 -38.05 -22.97
C ARG A 50 -13.97 -36.55 -23.24
N VAL A 51 -13.52 -36.13 -24.42
CA VAL A 51 -13.48 -34.73 -24.82
C VAL A 51 -14.87 -34.34 -25.31
N ILE A 52 -15.50 -33.45 -24.56
CA ILE A 52 -16.86 -32.95 -24.82
C ILE A 52 -16.82 -31.43 -24.99
N ASN A 53 -17.92 -30.86 -25.49
CA ASN A 53 -18.14 -29.41 -25.40
C ASN A 53 -18.52 -29.07 -23.96
N GLU A 54 -17.70 -28.28 -23.28
CA GLU A 54 -17.84 -27.99 -21.85
C GLU A 54 -18.89 -26.91 -21.56
N GLU A 55 -19.27 -26.10 -22.56
CA GLU A 55 -20.33 -25.08 -22.46
C GLU A 55 -20.20 -24.19 -21.22
N GLU A 56 -19.05 -23.53 -21.09
CA GLU A 56 -18.71 -22.71 -19.95
C GLU A 56 -19.60 -21.46 -19.86
N VAL A 57 -20.21 -21.29 -18.71
CA VAL A 57 -21.09 -20.15 -18.41
C VAL A 57 -20.73 -19.56 -17.06
N LEU A 58 -20.41 -18.26 -17.05
CA LEU A 58 -20.17 -17.53 -15.82
C LEU A 58 -21.40 -17.53 -14.91
N SER A 59 -21.20 -17.88 -13.66
CA SER A 59 -22.19 -17.80 -12.60
C SER A 59 -22.03 -16.56 -11.74
N ALA A 60 -20.78 -16.12 -11.51
CA ALA A 60 -20.44 -14.92 -10.79
C ALA A 60 -19.09 -14.36 -11.25
N VAL A 61 -18.88 -13.06 -11.05
CA VAL A 61 -17.59 -12.40 -11.24
C VAL A 61 -17.40 -11.43 -10.09
N TYR A 62 -16.21 -11.45 -9.46
CA TYR A 62 -15.89 -10.58 -8.35
C TYR A 62 -14.59 -9.82 -8.61
N LEU A 63 -14.52 -8.58 -8.15
CA LEU A 63 -13.26 -7.88 -7.94
C LEU A 63 -12.84 -8.09 -6.48
N ASP A 64 -11.69 -8.72 -6.26
CA ASP A 64 -11.09 -8.97 -4.97
C ASP A 64 -9.88 -8.05 -4.78
N ILE A 65 -9.94 -7.13 -3.81
CA ILE A 65 -8.86 -6.22 -3.45
C ILE A 65 -8.48 -6.47 -2.00
N PRO A 66 -7.40 -7.20 -1.71
CA PRO A 66 -6.95 -7.45 -0.35
C PRO A 66 -6.46 -6.17 0.33
N PHE A 67 -6.68 -6.06 1.64
CA PHE A 67 -5.98 -5.07 2.46
C PHE A 67 -4.57 -5.57 2.76
N PHE A 68 -3.65 -4.64 2.97
CA PHE A 68 -2.39 -4.98 3.60
C PHE A 68 -2.65 -5.46 5.02
N ASN A 69 -2.05 -6.55 5.37
CA ASN A 69 -2.16 -7.15 6.68
C ASN A 69 -0.81 -7.67 7.14
N ASN A 70 -0.63 -7.72 8.45
CA ASN A 70 0.50 -8.35 9.11
C ASN A 70 -0.02 -9.60 9.82
N THR A 71 0.56 -10.73 9.50
CA THR A 71 0.29 -12.03 10.13
C THR A 71 1.60 -12.65 10.63
N ASN A 72 2.58 -11.80 11.01
CA ASN A 72 3.84 -12.28 11.53
C ASN A 72 3.62 -12.95 12.88
N ASP A 73 4.06 -14.20 12.98
CA ASP A 73 4.00 -15.08 14.13
C ASP A 73 5.40 -15.71 14.25
N ALA A 74 6.23 -15.17 15.15
CA ALA A 74 7.66 -15.44 15.16
C ALA A 74 8.01 -16.81 15.76
N ASP A 75 7.21 -17.32 16.70
CA ASP A 75 7.43 -18.61 17.36
C ASP A 75 6.46 -19.71 16.92
N THR A 76 5.51 -19.37 16.05
CA THR A 76 4.58 -20.28 15.37
C THR A 76 3.60 -21.00 16.31
N ASP A 77 3.10 -20.29 17.31
CA ASP A 77 2.08 -20.80 18.21
C ASP A 77 0.64 -20.50 17.75
N GLY A 78 0.49 -19.68 16.67
CA GLY A 78 -0.77 -19.37 16.04
C GLY A 78 -1.36 -18.02 16.43
N VAL A 79 -0.71 -17.30 17.32
CA VAL A 79 -1.03 -15.91 17.66
C VAL A 79 -0.02 -14.99 16.98
N ILE A 80 -0.49 -13.97 16.28
CA ILE A 80 0.44 -13.01 15.63
C ILE A 80 1.13 -12.15 16.68
N ASP A 81 2.40 -11.77 16.41
CA ASP A 81 3.28 -11.01 17.33
C ASP A 81 2.60 -9.78 17.98
N LEU A 82 1.61 -9.19 17.33
CA LEU A 82 0.89 -8.02 17.86
C LEU A 82 -0.03 -8.34 19.02
N TYR A 83 -0.64 -9.53 19.03
CA TYR A 83 -1.62 -9.95 20.04
C TYR A 83 -1.06 -10.98 21.01
N ASP A 84 0.15 -11.48 20.71
CA ASP A 84 0.86 -12.43 21.53
C ASP A 84 1.51 -11.73 22.74
N VAL A 85 1.35 -12.35 23.92
CA VAL A 85 1.90 -11.84 25.19
C VAL A 85 3.42 -11.98 25.25
N ASP A 86 4.02 -12.98 24.58
CA ASP A 86 5.46 -13.16 24.42
C ASP A 86 5.81 -13.75 23.05
N PRO A 87 5.97 -12.92 21.99
CA PRO A 87 6.16 -13.32 20.59
C PRO A 87 7.41 -14.17 20.29
N ASN A 88 8.09 -14.66 21.29
CA ASN A 88 9.27 -15.52 21.14
C ASN A 88 9.19 -16.79 22.02
N ASP A 89 8.07 -17.05 22.66
CA ASP A 89 7.84 -18.21 23.52
C ASP A 89 6.54 -18.93 23.14
N SER A 90 6.62 -19.93 22.27
CA SER A 90 5.48 -20.72 21.80
C SER A 90 4.69 -21.47 22.89
N SER A 91 5.05 -21.28 24.15
CA SER A 91 4.29 -21.73 25.32
C SER A 91 3.57 -20.59 26.04
N SER A 92 3.49 -19.41 25.41
CA SER A 92 2.74 -18.26 25.95
C SER A 92 1.24 -18.58 26.06
N ASP A 93 0.55 -17.81 26.86
CA ASP A 93 -0.88 -17.91 27.16
C ASP A 93 -1.43 -16.48 27.03
N SER A 94 -1.95 -16.17 25.84
CA SER A 94 -2.25 -14.79 25.45
C SER A 94 -3.55 -14.25 26.03
N ASP A 95 -4.51 -15.11 26.37
CA ASP A 95 -5.77 -14.73 27.03
C ASP A 95 -5.75 -14.92 28.56
N GLY A 96 -4.77 -15.66 29.07
CA GLY A 96 -4.50 -15.82 30.50
C GLY A 96 -5.39 -16.81 31.21
N ASP A 97 -5.95 -17.81 30.53
CA ASP A 97 -6.84 -18.80 31.08
C ASP A 97 -6.12 -20.02 31.67
N GLY A 98 -4.83 -20.22 31.34
CA GLY A 98 -3.96 -21.28 31.82
C GLY A 98 -3.72 -22.41 30.82
N ILE A 99 -4.27 -22.35 29.61
CA ILE A 99 -3.90 -23.18 28.47
C ILE A 99 -2.92 -22.36 27.60
N SER A 100 -1.93 -22.98 26.98
CA SER A 100 -1.02 -22.24 26.10
C SER A 100 -1.62 -22.10 24.72
N ASP A 101 -1.28 -21.00 24.01
CA ASP A 101 -1.80 -20.65 22.67
C ASP A 101 -1.70 -21.84 21.70
N ILE A 102 -0.54 -22.52 21.67
CA ILE A 102 -0.32 -23.70 20.81
C ILE A 102 -1.19 -24.91 21.22
N ASP A 103 -1.47 -25.08 22.50
CA ASP A 103 -2.31 -26.20 22.97
C ASP A 103 -3.78 -25.91 22.73
N GLU A 104 -4.20 -24.65 22.78
CA GLU A 104 -5.56 -24.21 22.40
C GLU A 104 -5.83 -24.45 20.93
N LEU A 105 -4.92 -24.06 20.04
CA LEU A 105 -5.08 -24.35 18.61
C LEU A 105 -5.19 -25.85 18.32
N ARG A 106 -4.46 -26.68 19.04
CA ARG A 106 -4.56 -28.15 18.91
C ARG A 106 -5.88 -28.70 19.44
N ALA A 107 -6.46 -28.03 20.42
CA ALA A 107 -7.75 -28.38 21.02
C ALA A 107 -8.95 -27.77 20.29
N GLU A 108 -8.71 -27.01 19.20
CA GLU A 108 -9.73 -26.24 18.48
C GLU A 108 -10.40 -25.17 19.36
N LEU A 109 -9.59 -24.52 20.23
CA LEU A 109 -9.94 -23.38 21.06
C LEU A 109 -9.38 -22.08 20.45
N ASN A 110 -9.89 -20.95 20.92
CA ASN A 110 -9.47 -19.62 20.46
C ASN A 110 -8.40 -19.03 21.38
N PRO A 111 -7.11 -18.97 21.00
CA PRO A 111 -6.03 -18.52 21.88
C PRO A 111 -6.10 -17.04 22.29
N LEU A 112 -7.11 -16.31 21.84
CA LEU A 112 -7.35 -14.91 22.22
C LEU A 112 -8.66 -14.72 22.99
N SER A 113 -9.29 -15.80 23.45
CA SER A 113 -10.55 -15.75 24.20
C SER A 113 -10.65 -16.89 25.19
N ASN A 114 -10.59 -16.62 26.46
CA ASN A 114 -10.71 -17.58 27.56
C ASN A 114 -12.08 -18.27 27.69
N ASP A 115 -12.98 -18.08 26.74
CA ASP A 115 -14.31 -18.68 26.58
C ASP A 115 -14.55 -18.73 25.06
N SER A 116 -14.12 -19.82 24.44
CA SER A 116 -14.02 -19.96 22.99
C SER A 116 -15.37 -19.99 22.29
N ASP A 117 -16.42 -20.53 22.93
CA ASP A 117 -17.77 -20.62 22.36
C ASP A 117 -18.74 -19.54 22.89
N GLY A 118 -18.33 -18.78 23.92
CA GLY A 118 -19.08 -17.64 24.45
C GLY A 118 -20.27 -18.04 25.32
N ASP A 119 -20.27 -19.24 25.90
CA ASP A 119 -21.36 -19.73 26.75
C ASP A 119 -21.25 -19.28 28.21
N GLY A 120 -20.09 -18.74 28.63
CA GLY A 120 -19.79 -18.20 29.94
C GLY A 120 -19.07 -19.20 30.88
N ILE A 121 -18.65 -20.35 30.36
CA ILE A 121 -17.72 -21.27 31.02
C ILE A 121 -16.35 -21.04 30.42
N LEU A 122 -15.29 -21.02 31.23
CA LEU A 122 -13.93 -20.83 30.72
C LEU A 122 -13.40 -22.13 30.11
N ASP A 123 -12.60 -22.02 29.05
CA ASP A 123 -12.09 -23.17 28.31
C ASP A 123 -11.47 -24.28 29.16
N PRO A 124 -10.67 -24.00 30.22
CA PRO A 124 -10.14 -25.05 31.08
C PRO A 124 -11.18 -25.82 31.89
N ASP A 125 -12.36 -25.26 32.10
CA ASP A 125 -13.45 -25.82 32.90
C ASP A 125 -14.62 -26.30 32.02
N ASP A 126 -14.53 -26.17 30.70
CA ASP A 126 -15.58 -26.51 29.75
C ASP A 126 -15.25 -27.81 28.98
N ASP A 127 -16.20 -28.78 29.11
CA ASP A 127 -16.09 -30.09 28.44
C ASP A 127 -16.78 -30.14 27.08
N ASP A 128 -17.53 -29.07 26.68
CA ASP A 128 -18.35 -29.02 25.45
C ASP A 128 -18.12 -27.78 24.58
N ASN A 129 -16.92 -27.23 24.63
CA ASN A 129 -16.48 -26.18 23.72
C ASN A 129 -16.90 -26.46 22.27
N ALA A 130 -17.61 -25.54 21.64
CA ALA A 130 -18.29 -25.76 20.36
C ALA A 130 -17.37 -25.71 19.12
N GLY A 131 -16.08 -25.90 19.29
CA GLY A 131 -15.10 -25.96 18.22
C GLY A 131 -14.82 -24.60 17.57
N TYR A 132 -13.79 -23.94 18.01
CA TYR A 132 -13.21 -22.81 17.31
C TYR A 132 -12.64 -23.28 15.97
N ASP A 133 -12.98 -22.57 14.89
CA ASP A 133 -12.43 -22.89 13.57
C ASP A 133 -11.00 -22.36 13.46
N ASN A 134 -10.02 -23.22 13.74
CA ASN A 134 -8.58 -22.92 13.71
C ASN A 134 -8.02 -22.57 12.31
N ARG A 135 -8.86 -22.60 11.25
CA ARG A 135 -8.53 -22.06 9.93
C ARG A 135 -8.69 -20.53 9.87
N LYS A 136 -9.38 -19.95 10.86
CA LYS A 136 -9.47 -18.49 11.02
C LYS A 136 -8.15 -17.93 11.51
N GLN A 137 -7.87 -16.70 11.06
CA GLN A 137 -6.68 -15.95 11.46
C GLN A 137 -7.07 -14.55 11.94
N VAL A 138 -6.27 -13.97 12.78
CA VAL A 138 -6.37 -12.57 13.15
C VAL A 138 -5.45 -11.75 12.24
N TYR A 139 -5.87 -10.55 11.87
CA TYR A 139 -5.13 -9.69 10.96
C TYR A 139 -4.94 -8.31 11.55
N GLU A 140 -3.70 -7.83 11.53
CA GLU A 140 -3.42 -6.41 11.73
C GLU A 140 -3.59 -5.67 10.41
N ILE A 141 -4.61 -4.82 10.30
CA ILE A 141 -4.87 -3.99 9.12
C ILE A 141 -4.56 -2.54 9.50
N ASP A 142 -3.42 -2.02 9.05
CA ASP A 142 -2.92 -0.68 9.36
C ASP A 142 -3.04 0.31 8.18
N SER A 143 -3.41 -0.17 7.00
CA SER A 143 -3.45 0.57 5.73
C SER A 143 -4.77 1.31 5.48
N ILE A 144 -5.64 1.43 6.48
CA ILE A 144 -6.94 2.10 6.41
C ILE A 144 -6.98 3.26 7.41
N TYR A 145 -7.16 4.47 6.90
CA TYR A 145 -7.13 5.72 7.65
C TYR A 145 -8.52 6.37 7.68
N GLY A 146 -8.84 7.04 8.79
CA GLY A 146 -10.14 7.66 9.00
C GLY A 146 -11.18 6.69 9.57
N ASN A 147 -12.45 6.90 9.23
CA ASN A 147 -13.56 6.11 9.77
C ASN A 147 -13.77 4.81 8.99
N ARG A 148 -13.29 3.70 9.53
CA ARG A 148 -13.41 2.34 8.93
C ARG A 148 -14.86 1.87 8.73
N LYS A 149 -15.86 2.55 9.35
CA LYS A 149 -17.29 2.26 9.20
C LYS A 149 -17.98 3.17 8.19
N ALA A 150 -17.24 4.08 7.54
CA ALA A 150 -17.80 4.94 6.53
C ALA A 150 -18.29 4.11 5.34
N SER A 151 -19.44 4.52 4.79
CA SER A 151 -19.94 4.01 3.52
C SER A 151 -19.52 4.92 2.37
N PHE A 152 -19.39 4.35 1.18
CA PHE A 152 -19.01 5.08 -0.03
C PHE A 152 -19.53 4.36 -1.27
N ASP A 153 -19.68 5.10 -2.36
CA ASP A 153 -20.03 4.50 -3.65
C ASP A 153 -18.74 4.03 -4.33
N LEU A 154 -18.59 2.70 -4.48
CA LEU A 154 -17.51 2.10 -5.23
C LEU A 154 -17.93 1.92 -6.69
N LYS A 155 -17.10 2.45 -7.60
CA LYS A 155 -17.36 2.42 -9.02
C LYS A 155 -16.21 1.78 -9.78
N VAL A 156 -16.51 0.74 -10.55
CA VAL A 156 -15.54 0.05 -11.39
C VAL A 156 -15.99 0.16 -12.84
N TYR A 157 -15.09 0.62 -13.72
CA TYR A 157 -15.34 0.77 -15.14
C TYR A 157 -14.31 0.01 -15.97
N GLU A 158 -14.69 -0.40 -17.17
CA GLU A 158 -13.74 -0.80 -18.21
C GLU A 158 -12.84 0.39 -18.56
N LEU A 159 -11.54 0.19 -18.56
CA LEU A 159 -10.58 1.17 -19.07
C LEU A 159 -10.46 1.06 -20.59
N THR A 160 -10.73 2.16 -21.30
CA THR A 160 -10.63 2.21 -22.78
C THR A 160 -9.30 2.80 -23.28
N TYR A 161 -8.46 3.31 -22.39
CA TYR A 161 -7.12 3.78 -22.69
C TYR A 161 -6.09 2.63 -22.61
N TYR A 162 -5.18 2.53 -23.57
CA TYR A 162 -4.12 1.54 -23.52
C TYR A 162 -2.90 2.11 -22.76
N LEU A 163 -2.60 1.52 -21.61
CA LEU A 163 -1.45 1.91 -20.79
C LEU A 163 -0.19 1.26 -21.36
N ASN A 164 0.63 2.04 -22.08
CA ASN A 164 1.90 1.56 -22.63
C ASN A 164 2.94 1.42 -21.52
N SER A 165 3.75 0.36 -21.53
CA SER A 165 4.92 0.24 -20.64
C SER A 165 6.08 1.11 -21.10
N PHE A 166 6.20 1.34 -22.41
CA PHE A 166 7.26 2.13 -23.03
C PHE A 166 6.68 3.30 -23.83
N ASP A 167 7.44 4.40 -23.91
CA ASP A 167 7.05 5.59 -24.64
C ASP A 167 7.12 5.36 -26.17
N VAL A 168 5.94 5.34 -26.79
CA VAL A 168 5.79 5.19 -28.25
C VAL A 168 6.41 6.37 -29.01
N GLN A 169 6.37 7.58 -28.43
CA GLN A 169 6.91 8.78 -29.07
C GLN A 169 8.44 8.80 -29.10
N ASN A 170 9.06 8.07 -28.15
CA ASN A 170 10.51 7.91 -28.07
C ASN A 170 10.99 6.54 -28.58
N ASN A 171 10.33 5.98 -29.59
CA ASN A 171 10.65 4.70 -30.22
C ASN A 171 10.83 3.53 -29.24
N PHE A 172 10.10 3.53 -28.13
CA PHE A 172 10.18 2.54 -27.05
C PHE A 172 11.54 2.49 -26.31
N GLU A 173 12.35 3.54 -26.41
CA GLU A 173 13.66 3.60 -25.73
C GLU A 173 13.54 3.95 -24.24
N THR A 174 12.44 4.55 -23.82
CA THR A 174 12.16 4.94 -22.43
C THR A 174 10.82 4.40 -21.97
N TYR A 175 10.64 4.30 -20.65
CA TYR A 175 9.34 3.95 -20.07
C TYR A 175 8.32 5.07 -20.33
N ALA A 176 7.07 4.69 -20.57
CA ALA A 176 5.96 5.63 -20.63
C ALA A 176 5.76 6.31 -19.26
N MET A 177 5.46 7.59 -19.27
CA MET A 177 5.20 8.37 -18.06
C MET A 177 3.71 8.64 -17.93
N TYR A 178 3.19 8.38 -16.74
CA TYR A 178 1.84 8.71 -16.33
C TYR A 178 1.91 9.61 -15.10
N PHE A 179 1.05 10.62 -15.06
CA PHE A 179 1.04 11.60 -13.99
C PHE A 179 -0.08 11.30 -12.99
N SER A 180 0.18 11.59 -11.74
CA SER A 180 -0.77 11.36 -10.64
C SER A 180 -1.98 12.32 -10.64
N ASP A 181 -1.96 13.36 -11.46
CA ASP A 181 -3.08 14.28 -11.69
C ASP A 181 -3.87 13.95 -12.97
N GLN A 182 -3.53 12.86 -13.66
CA GLN A 182 -4.25 12.42 -14.86
C GLN A 182 -5.49 11.62 -14.45
N ASP A 183 -6.66 12.20 -14.65
CA ASP A 183 -7.94 11.56 -14.36
C ASP A 183 -8.51 10.86 -15.58
N PHE A 184 -8.24 9.56 -15.70
CA PHE A 184 -8.71 8.73 -16.82
C PHE A 184 -10.25 8.66 -16.93
N TYR A 185 -10.96 8.80 -15.82
CA TYR A 185 -12.41 8.83 -15.82
C TYR A 185 -12.94 10.16 -16.37
N ALA A 186 -12.47 11.28 -15.85
CA ALA A 186 -12.86 12.60 -16.31
C ALA A 186 -12.40 12.89 -17.76
N ASP A 187 -11.27 12.31 -18.17
CA ASP A 187 -10.76 12.40 -19.55
C ASP A 187 -11.56 11.57 -20.57
N GLY A 188 -12.57 10.84 -20.11
CA GLY A 188 -13.49 10.08 -20.97
C GLY A 188 -12.96 8.70 -21.41
N PHE A 189 -12.03 8.12 -20.68
CA PHE A 189 -11.50 6.78 -20.95
C PHE A 189 -12.24 5.65 -20.19
N SER A 190 -13.39 5.97 -19.59
CA SER A 190 -14.29 4.97 -19.01
C SER A 190 -15.19 4.33 -20.06
N GLY A 191 -15.23 3.01 -20.09
CA GLY A 191 -16.12 2.21 -20.94
C GLY A 191 -17.36 1.74 -20.19
N HIS A 192 -17.62 0.42 -20.23
CA HIS A 192 -18.75 -0.18 -19.53
C HIS A 192 -18.64 -0.04 -18.01
N VAL A 193 -19.78 0.17 -17.37
CA VAL A 193 -19.91 0.07 -15.91
C VAL A 193 -19.82 -1.40 -15.52
N LEU A 194 -18.87 -1.75 -14.69
CA LEU A 194 -18.67 -3.11 -14.18
C LEU A 194 -19.25 -3.28 -12.78
N HIS A 195 -19.21 -2.21 -11.96
CA HIS A 195 -19.80 -2.11 -10.63
C HIS A 195 -20.11 -0.65 -10.31
N ASP A 196 -21.24 -0.38 -9.64
CA ASP A 196 -21.62 0.96 -9.16
C ASP A 196 -22.63 0.80 -8.00
N GLU A 197 -22.12 0.61 -6.79
CA GLU A 197 -22.96 0.42 -5.61
C GLU A 197 -22.35 1.09 -4.37
N ASN A 198 -23.23 1.43 -3.40
CA ASN A 198 -22.80 1.91 -2.09
C ASN A 198 -22.37 0.73 -1.21
N ILE A 199 -21.16 0.77 -0.68
CA ILE A 199 -20.59 -0.26 0.15
C ILE A 199 -20.04 0.30 1.47
N SER A 200 -19.82 -0.59 2.44
CA SER A 200 -19.01 -0.36 3.64
C SER A 200 -17.96 -1.46 3.71
N LEU A 201 -16.84 -1.17 4.37
CA LEU A 201 -15.76 -2.15 4.49
C LEU A 201 -16.19 -3.32 5.38
N ASN A 202 -15.91 -4.53 4.91
CA ASN A 202 -15.85 -5.72 5.73
C ASN A 202 -14.37 -5.99 6.07
N LEU A 203 -14.02 -5.95 7.34
CA LEU A 203 -12.66 -6.17 7.84
C LEU A 203 -12.48 -7.58 8.41
N GLU A 204 -13.49 -8.43 8.24
CA GLU A 204 -13.43 -9.84 8.60
C GLU A 204 -12.97 -10.67 7.40
N GLU A 205 -12.58 -11.89 7.68
CA GLU A 205 -12.25 -12.87 6.66
C GLU A 205 -13.44 -13.18 5.76
N VAL A 206 -13.14 -13.54 4.52
CA VAL A 206 -14.14 -13.93 3.54
C VAL A 206 -14.14 -15.45 3.40
N PRO A 207 -15.19 -16.16 3.81
CA PRO A 207 -15.26 -17.61 3.63
C PRO A 207 -15.36 -17.97 2.15
N VAL A 208 -14.54 -18.91 1.72
CA VAL A 208 -14.57 -19.48 0.37
C VAL A 208 -15.04 -20.92 0.47
N LEU A 209 -16.12 -21.25 -0.22
CA LEU A 209 -16.72 -22.59 -0.21
C LEU A 209 -16.04 -23.49 -1.25
N TYR A 210 -16.06 -24.79 -1.01
CA TYR A 210 -15.68 -25.76 -2.03
C TYR A 210 -16.52 -25.62 -3.29
N TYR A 211 -15.90 -25.73 -4.43
CA TYR A 211 -16.61 -25.67 -5.72
C TYR A 211 -17.19 -27.01 -6.16
N GLN A 212 -16.73 -28.13 -5.60
CA GLN A 212 -17.12 -29.48 -5.98
C GLN A 212 -17.16 -30.36 -4.74
N ASP A 213 -18.09 -31.33 -4.74
CA ASP A 213 -18.12 -32.40 -3.75
C ASP A 213 -17.08 -33.47 -4.07
N ASP A 214 -16.45 -34.06 -3.05
CA ASP A 214 -15.57 -35.20 -3.20
C ASP A 214 -16.42 -36.47 -3.43
N PRO A 215 -16.28 -37.16 -4.58
CA PRO A 215 -17.06 -38.34 -4.87
C PRO A 215 -16.72 -39.54 -3.94
N GLU A 216 -15.64 -39.49 -3.20
CA GLU A 216 -15.24 -40.52 -2.24
C GLU A 216 -15.86 -40.35 -0.86
N THR A 217 -16.50 -39.22 -0.58
CA THR A 217 -17.17 -38.94 0.68
C THR A 217 -18.70 -38.98 0.53
N THR A 218 -19.40 -38.95 1.67
CA THR A 218 -20.85 -38.81 1.73
C THR A 218 -21.28 -37.40 2.18
N VAL A 219 -20.33 -36.51 2.37
CA VAL A 219 -20.52 -35.12 2.76
C VAL A 219 -20.76 -34.28 1.51
N ILE A 220 -21.55 -33.25 1.63
CA ILE A 220 -21.75 -32.23 0.58
C ILE A 220 -20.78 -31.11 0.88
N GLU A 221 -19.55 -31.21 0.33
CA GLU A 221 -18.48 -30.26 0.60
C GLU A 221 -18.77 -28.87 0.02
N THR A 222 -19.58 -28.77 -1.05
CA THR A 222 -19.97 -27.48 -1.66
C THR A 222 -20.77 -26.57 -0.72
N ASP A 223 -21.27 -27.08 0.38
CA ASP A 223 -21.91 -26.29 1.44
C ASP A 223 -20.91 -25.92 2.57
N GLU A 224 -19.66 -26.42 2.51
CA GLU A 224 -18.65 -26.22 3.53
C GLU A 224 -17.61 -25.18 3.10
N ILE A 225 -16.95 -24.59 4.09
CA ILE A 225 -15.87 -23.63 3.87
C ILE A 225 -14.59 -24.40 3.55
N GLU A 226 -14.01 -24.13 2.38
CA GLU A 226 -12.70 -24.65 1.98
C GLU A 226 -11.58 -23.94 2.74
N TYR A 227 -11.62 -22.58 2.72
CA TYR A 227 -10.68 -21.74 3.44
C TYR A 227 -11.26 -20.34 3.68
N TYR A 228 -10.61 -19.59 4.57
CA TYR A 228 -10.89 -18.17 4.77
C TYR A 228 -9.87 -17.33 4.00
N ALA A 229 -10.36 -16.44 3.16
CA ALA A 229 -9.53 -15.45 2.50
C ALA A 229 -9.35 -14.23 3.41
N SER A 230 -8.14 -13.64 3.44
CA SER A 230 -7.85 -12.44 4.25
C SER A 230 -8.84 -11.31 4.00
N PRO A 231 -9.04 -10.38 4.95
CA PRO A 231 -9.92 -9.23 4.80
C PRO A 231 -9.65 -8.46 3.50
N ARG A 232 -10.72 -8.13 2.75
CA ARG A 232 -10.64 -7.54 1.41
C ARG A 232 -11.92 -6.81 1.02
N ILE A 233 -11.80 -5.94 0.03
CA ILE A 233 -12.97 -5.48 -0.72
C ILE A 233 -13.30 -6.57 -1.74
N ARG A 234 -14.44 -7.23 -1.60
CA ARG A 234 -14.96 -8.19 -2.57
C ARG A 234 -16.32 -7.72 -3.06
N VAL A 235 -16.39 -7.33 -4.33
CA VAL A 235 -17.61 -6.79 -4.94
C VAL A 235 -17.96 -7.50 -6.24
N PRO A 236 -19.27 -7.73 -6.50
CA PRO A 236 -19.69 -8.36 -7.74
C PRO A 236 -19.45 -7.44 -8.94
N LEU A 237 -18.97 -8.00 -10.04
CA LEU A 237 -18.83 -7.33 -11.31
C LEU A 237 -19.89 -7.81 -12.32
N ASN A 238 -20.06 -7.06 -13.41
CA ASN A 238 -21.02 -7.36 -14.47
C ASN A 238 -20.71 -8.68 -15.19
N VAL A 239 -21.42 -9.75 -14.85
CA VAL A 239 -21.24 -11.11 -15.38
C VAL A 239 -21.39 -11.14 -16.90
N GLU A 240 -22.40 -10.45 -17.46
CA GLU A 240 -22.66 -10.45 -18.91
C GLU A 240 -21.50 -9.82 -19.69
N PHE A 241 -20.88 -8.79 -19.13
CA PHE A 241 -19.70 -8.16 -19.74
C PHE A 241 -18.55 -9.16 -19.84
N PHE A 242 -18.20 -9.86 -18.76
CA PHE A 242 -17.08 -10.82 -18.74
C PHE A 242 -17.38 -12.07 -19.56
N GLN A 243 -18.65 -12.55 -19.57
CA GLN A 243 -19.03 -13.64 -20.46
C GLN A 243 -18.74 -13.28 -21.92
N ARG A 244 -19.15 -12.09 -22.35
CA ARG A 244 -18.96 -11.65 -23.74
C ARG A 244 -17.54 -11.22 -24.08
N ARG A 245 -16.76 -10.72 -23.11
CA ARG A 245 -15.43 -10.14 -23.37
C ARG A 245 -14.30 -11.09 -23.03
N VAL A 246 -14.54 -12.11 -22.22
CA VAL A 246 -13.52 -13.06 -21.77
C VAL A 246 -13.94 -14.48 -22.13
N MET A 247 -14.95 -15.04 -21.49
CA MET A 247 -15.33 -16.45 -21.62
C MET A 247 -15.60 -16.85 -23.09
N ASN A 248 -16.40 -16.10 -23.82
CA ASN A 248 -16.70 -16.38 -25.23
C ASN A 248 -15.52 -16.17 -26.20
N PHE A 249 -14.34 -15.77 -25.70
CA PHE A 249 -13.12 -15.60 -26.50
C PHE A 249 -12.11 -16.71 -26.27
N GLU A 250 -12.49 -17.76 -25.56
CA GLU A 250 -11.66 -18.95 -25.42
C GLU A 250 -11.19 -19.48 -26.77
N GLY A 251 -9.92 -19.87 -26.87
CA GLY A 251 -9.30 -20.36 -28.08
C GLY A 251 -9.07 -19.33 -29.18
N LEU A 252 -9.53 -18.09 -29.00
CA LEU A 252 -9.34 -17.00 -29.97
C LEU A 252 -8.04 -16.23 -29.70
N ASP A 253 -7.59 -15.49 -30.71
CA ASP A 253 -6.32 -14.74 -30.65
C ASP A 253 -6.27 -13.73 -29.50
N GLN A 254 -7.42 -13.22 -29.06
CA GLN A 254 -7.52 -12.21 -27.99
C GLN A 254 -7.05 -12.72 -26.62
N LEU A 255 -7.20 -14.02 -26.35
CA LEU A 255 -6.76 -14.63 -25.08
C LEU A 255 -5.43 -15.38 -25.18
N LYS A 256 -4.77 -15.34 -26.34
CA LYS A 256 -3.60 -16.16 -26.63
C LYS A 256 -2.33 -15.74 -25.90
N ASN A 257 -2.20 -14.47 -25.59
CA ASN A 257 -1.09 -13.90 -24.84
C ASN A 257 -1.48 -12.56 -24.21
N ALA A 258 -0.66 -12.07 -23.30
CA ALA A 258 -0.89 -10.83 -22.57
C ALA A 258 -1.07 -9.58 -23.47
N ASP A 259 -0.28 -9.46 -24.54
CA ASP A 259 -0.38 -8.30 -25.45
C ASP A 259 -1.73 -8.29 -26.17
N ASN A 260 -2.16 -9.41 -26.71
CA ASN A 260 -3.46 -9.53 -27.38
C ASN A 260 -4.61 -9.26 -26.41
N PHE A 261 -4.51 -9.77 -25.19
CA PHE A 261 -5.51 -9.55 -24.18
C PHE A 261 -5.61 -8.08 -23.79
N ASN A 262 -4.48 -7.43 -23.51
CA ASN A 262 -4.44 -6.00 -23.15
C ASN A 262 -4.89 -5.08 -24.28
N HIS A 263 -4.83 -5.52 -25.55
CA HIS A 263 -5.45 -4.81 -26.65
C HIS A 263 -6.96 -5.00 -26.69
N HIS A 264 -7.45 -6.15 -26.25
CA HIS A 264 -8.86 -6.52 -26.23
C HIS A 264 -9.60 -5.99 -24.99
N LEU A 265 -9.03 -6.16 -23.79
CA LEU A 265 -9.53 -5.64 -22.51
C LEU A 265 -8.38 -4.92 -21.79
N ARG A 266 -8.37 -3.59 -21.88
CA ARG A 266 -7.21 -2.75 -21.56
C ARG A 266 -6.95 -2.56 -20.08
N GLY A 267 -7.94 -2.88 -19.22
CA GLY A 267 -7.85 -2.73 -17.78
C GLY A 267 -9.14 -2.24 -17.15
N ILE A 268 -9.02 -1.79 -15.91
CA ILE A 268 -10.14 -1.24 -15.14
C ILE A 268 -9.76 0.12 -14.54
N ILE A 269 -10.78 0.95 -14.31
CA ILE A 269 -10.75 2.15 -13.48
C ILE A 269 -11.49 1.81 -12.20
N VAL A 270 -10.86 2.05 -11.05
CA VAL A 270 -11.49 1.93 -9.73
C VAL A 270 -11.58 3.32 -9.11
N ASN A 271 -12.78 3.78 -8.89
CA ASN A 271 -13.08 5.09 -8.33
C ASN A 271 -14.02 4.95 -7.13
N ALA A 272 -13.95 5.90 -6.20
CA ALA A 272 -14.83 5.95 -5.03
C ALA A 272 -15.27 7.38 -4.76
N ASP A 273 -16.55 7.57 -4.51
CA ASP A 273 -17.12 8.88 -4.17
C ASP A 273 -18.24 8.78 -3.12
N ASN A 274 -18.93 9.89 -2.83
CA ASN A 274 -20.05 9.96 -1.89
C ASN A 274 -19.76 9.36 -0.51
N PHE A 275 -18.53 9.54 -0.01
CA PHE A 275 -18.13 9.07 1.30
C PHE A 275 -18.97 9.70 2.41
N SER A 276 -19.52 8.88 3.31
CA SER A 276 -20.27 9.36 4.50
C SER A 276 -19.37 10.04 5.53
N ASP A 277 -18.08 9.70 5.55
CA ASP A 277 -17.05 10.26 6.43
C ASP A 277 -15.68 10.12 5.76
N ASP A 278 -14.60 10.61 6.37
CA ASP A 278 -13.25 10.42 5.87
C ASP A 278 -12.85 8.95 5.96
N LEU A 279 -12.43 8.42 4.82
CA LEU A 279 -11.92 7.06 4.67
C LEU A 279 -10.90 7.04 3.53
N TYR A 280 -9.68 6.68 3.84
CA TYR A 280 -8.58 6.58 2.88
C TYR A 280 -7.85 5.25 3.03
N MET A 281 -7.61 4.56 1.94
CA MET A 281 -7.08 3.20 1.93
C MET A 281 -5.85 3.09 1.05
N LEU A 282 -4.84 2.39 1.56
CA LEU A 282 -3.78 1.81 0.76
C LEU A 282 -4.13 0.34 0.50
N LEU A 283 -4.19 -0.05 -0.76
CA LEU A 283 -4.68 -1.35 -1.20
C LEU A 283 -3.56 -2.14 -1.88
N ASP A 284 -3.52 -3.44 -1.63
CA ASP A 284 -2.53 -4.34 -2.24
C ASP A 284 -2.93 -4.68 -3.68
N ILE A 285 -2.44 -3.88 -4.62
CA ILE A 285 -2.71 -4.10 -6.05
C ILE A 285 -2.02 -5.37 -6.59
N SER A 286 -0.94 -5.81 -5.95
CA SER A 286 -0.16 -6.96 -6.43
C SER A 286 -0.92 -8.28 -6.26
N ASN A 287 -1.81 -8.33 -5.25
CA ASN A 287 -2.67 -9.47 -4.96
C ASN A 287 -4.14 -9.20 -5.33
N THR A 288 -4.41 -8.07 -6.00
CA THR A 288 -5.76 -7.77 -6.51
C THR A 288 -6.05 -8.56 -7.78
N GLN A 289 -7.24 -9.15 -7.85
CA GLN A 289 -7.66 -9.99 -8.97
C GLN A 289 -9.14 -9.93 -9.26
N ILE A 290 -9.51 -10.25 -10.50
CA ILE A 290 -10.89 -10.50 -10.89
C ILE A 290 -11.10 -12.01 -10.88
N ILE A 291 -12.04 -12.49 -10.07
CA ILE A 291 -12.40 -13.91 -9.95
C ILE A 291 -13.58 -14.18 -10.90
N LEU A 292 -13.40 -15.15 -11.77
CA LEU A 292 -14.43 -15.66 -12.67
C LEU A 292 -14.91 -17.00 -12.15
N GLU A 293 -16.13 -17.08 -11.61
CA GLU A 293 -16.75 -18.35 -11.24
C GLU A 293 -17.68 -18.80 -12.36
N TYR A 294 -17.53 -20.02 -12.82
CA TYR A 294 -18.27 -20.56 -13.93
C TYR A 294 -18.67 -22.02 -13.75
N ASN A 295 -19.72 -22.41 -14.44
CA ASN A 295 -20.15 -23.79 -14.55
C ASN A 295 -19.75 -24.34 -15.91
N TYR A 296 -19.34 -25.60 -15.95
CA TYR A 296 -18.96 -26.32 -17.17
C TYR A 296 -19.43 -27.77 -17.15
N ASN A 297 -19.56 -28.39 -18.31
CA ASN A 297 -19.87 -29.80 -18.43
C ASN A 297 -18.62 -30.63 -18.21
N TYR A 298 -18.67 -31.57 -17.30
CA TYR A 298 -17.57 -32.49 -16.98
C TYR A 298 -17.96 -33.91 -17.38
N TYR A 299 -17.07 -34.59 -18.10
CA TYR A 299 -17.24 -36.01 -18.42
C TYR A 299 -16.71 -36.87 -17.27
N ASN A 300 -17.63 -37.54 -16.57
CA ASN A 300 -17.31 -38.43 -15.46
C ASN A 300 -17.42 -39.89 -15.88
N SER A 301 -16.27 -40.57 -15.97
CA SER A 301 -16.19 -42.01 -16.30
C SER A 301 -16.50 -42.93 -15.11
N GLN A 302 -16.94 -42.41 -13.99
CA GLN A 302 -17.21 -43.14 -12.73
C GLN A 302 -16.03 -44.01 -12.26
N GLY A 303 -14.82 -43.73 -12.74
CA GLY A 303 -13.60 -44.53 -12.46
C GLY A 303 -13.59 -45.92 -13.12
N THR A 304 -14.50 -46.20 -14.05
CA THR A 304 -14.61 -47.49 -14.72
C THR A 304 -14.10 -47.45 -16.18
N ALA A 305 -13.93 -48.60 -16.80
CA ALA A 305 -13.62 -48.70 -18.23
C ALA A 305 -14.89 -48.91 -19.09
N THR A 306 -16.04 -48.98 -18.46
CA THR A 306 -17.33 -49.22 -19.10
C THR A 306 -17.94 -47.88 -19.48
N LEU A 307 -18.36 -47.72 -20.72
CA LEU A 307 -18.95 -46.44 -21.19
C LEU A 307 -20.45 -46.30 -20.85
N ASP A 308 -21.08 -47.38 -20.42
CA ASP A 308 -22.55 -47.40 -20.16
C ASP A 308 -22.91 -46.68 -18.83
N ASP A 309 -21.97 -46.48 -17.94
CA ASP A 309 -22.13 -45.80 -16.66
C ASP A 309 -21.54 -44.39 -16.65
N ASP A 310 -20.94 -43.95 -17.75
CA ASP A 310 -20.43 -42.61 -17.91
C ASP A 310 -21.57 -41.55 -17.88
N VAL A 311 -21.30 -40.44 -17.22
CA VAL A 311 -22.29 -39.34 -17.11
C VAL A 311 -21.63 -37.99 -17.41
N ILE A 312 -22.43 -37.05 -17.90
CA ILE A 312 -22.03 -35.65 -17.99
C ILE A 312 -22.62 -34.91 -16.78
N GLU A 313 -21.75 -34.33 -15.98
CA GLU A 313 -22.12 -33.57 -14.80
C GLU A 313 -21.92 -32.10 -15.04
N ARG A 314 -22.69 -31.24 -14.37
CA ARG A 314 -22.46 -29.81 -14.34
C ARG A 314 -21.62 -29.49 -13.12
N ARG A 315 -20.38 -29.06 -13.31
CA ARG A 315 -19.43 -28.72 -12.25
C ARG A 315 -19.15 -27.22 -12.22
N LYS A 316 -18.71 -26.71 -11.08
CA LYS A 316 -18.30 -25.32 -10.87
C LYS A 316 -16.78 -25.25 -10.77
N LYS A 317 -16.20 -24.18 -11.31
CA LYS A 317 -14.75 -23.91 -11.26
C LYS A 317 -14.54 -22.40 -11.20
N SER A 318 -13.36 -21.97 -10.80
CA SER A 318 -12.98 -20.56 -10.85
C SER A 318 -11.67 -20.36 -11.62
N SER A 319 -11.52 -19.18 -12.18
CA SER A 319 -10.30 -18.67 -12.75
C SER A 319 -10.08 -17.24 -12.29
N ALA A 320 -8.83 -16.83 -12.13
CA ALA A 320 -8.48 -15.50 -11.70
C ALA A 320 -7.76 -14.72 -12.80
N ILE A 321 -8.08 -13.44 -12.92
CA ILE A 321 -7.38 -12.46 -13.74
C ILE A 321 -6.72 -11.46 -12.79
N PRO A 322 -5.41 -11.57 -12.53
CA PRO A 322 -4.70 -10.61 -11.69
C PRO A 322 -4.69 -9.21 -12.31
N LEU A 323 -4.68 -8.18 -11.47
CA LEU A 323 -4.25 -6.87 -11.90
C LEU A 323 -2.72 -6.87 -12.01
N GLY A 324 -2.20 -6.25 -13.09
CA GLY A 324 -0.76 -6.28 -13.34
C GLY A 324 -0.35 -5.32 -14.45
N GLY A 325 0.91 -5.35 -14.81
CA GLY A 325 1.45 -4.44 -15.82
C GLY A 325 1.52 -2.99 -15.33
N VAL A 326 0.96 -2.05 -16.07
CA VAL A 326 0.97 -0.62 -15.72
C VAL A 326 -0.24 -0.27 -14.88
N SER A 327 0.02 0.32 -13.70
CA SER A 327 -1.00 0.91 -12.84
C SER A 327 -0.66 2.37 -12.52
N VAL A 328 -1.68 3.21 -12.40
CA VAL A 328 -1.54 4.63 -12.13
C VAL A 328 -2.51 5.06 -11.04
N ASN A 329 -1.98 5.67 -9.98
CA ASN A 329 -2.80 6.34 -8.99
C ASN A 329 -3.13 7.75 -9.47
N ASN A 330 -4.38 8.16 -9.30
CA ASN A 330 -4.83 9.52 -9.52
C ASN A 330 -5.10 10.21 -8.18
N PHE A 331 -4.62 11.45 -8.02
CA PHE A 331 -4.84 12.26 -6.83
C PHE A 331 -5.48 13.60 -7.21
N SER A 332 -6.58 13.92 -6.57
CA SER A 332 -7.21 15.25 -6.61
C SER A 332 -7.01 15.96 -5.27
N TYR A 333 -6.54 17.20 -5.31
CA TYR A 333 -6.27 18.02 -4.12
C TYR A 333 -7.11 19.28 -4.18
N GLN A 334 -7.87 19.53 -3.12
CA GLN A 334 -8.80 20.67 -3.03
C GLN A 334 -8.64 21.39 -1.70
N ASP A 335 -9.01 22.68 -1.69
CA ASP A 335 -9.20 23.49 -0.47
C ASP A 335 -7.98 23.62 0.45
N SER A 336 -6.74 23.53 -0.08
CA SER A 336 -5.54 23.74 0.73
C SER A 336 -5.49 25.15 1.32
N ASN A 337 -4.99 25.26 2.56
CA ASN A 337 -4.85 26.52 3.27
C ASN A 337 -4.06 27.57 2.46
N GLN A 338 -4.50 28.81 2.48
CA GLN A 338 -3.84 29.93 1.78
C GLN A 338 -2.38 30.11 2.20
N GLU A 339 -2.01 29.72 3.41
CA GLU A 339 -0.62 29.81 3.89
C GLU A 339 0.29 28.85 3.13
N VAL A 340 -0.16 27.62 2.86
CA VAL A 340 0.57 26.65 2.00
C VAL A 340 0.85 27.26 0.64
N GLN A 341 -0.18 27.83 -0.01
CA GLN A 341 -0.04 28.44 -1.33
C GLN A 341 0.93 29.63 -1.32
N ARG A 342 0.87 30.48 -0.27
CA ARG A 342 1.80 31.60 -0.14
C ARG A 342 3.25 31.16 0.03
N VAL A 343 3.49 30.13 0.83
CA VAL A 343 4.84 29.60 1.04
C VAL A 343 5.38 28.95 -0.23
N ILE A 344 4.57 28.19 -0.96
CA ILE A 344 4.97 27.63 -2.25
C ILE A 344 5.34 28.76 -3.23
N ALA A 345 4.54 29.83 -3.29
CA ALA A 345 4.82 30.98 -4.16
C ALA A 345 6.14 31.69 -3.77
N SER A 346 6.35 31.99 -2.49
CA SER A 346 7.59 32.64 -2.02
C SER A 346 8.83 31.73 -2.16
N SER A 347 8.69 30.45 -1.94
CA SER A 347 9.74 29.46 -2.15
C SER A 347 10.17 29.38 -3.63
N SER A 348 9.22 29.55 -4.56
CA SER A 348 9.53 29.59 -6.00
C SER A 348 10.38 30.82 -6.39
N GLU A 349 10.38 31.88 -5.57
CA GLU A 349 11.22 33.06 -5.71
C GLU A 349 12.58 32.92 -4.98
N GLY A 350 12.82 31.78 -4.31
CA GLY A 350 14.05 31.52 -3.56
C GLY A 350 14.08 32.17 -2.18
N LEU A 351 12.95 32.63 -1.67
CA LEU A 351 12.86 33.26 -0.36
C LEU A 351 12.82 32.22 0.78
N PRO A 352 13.46 32.47 1.93
CA PRO A 352 13.39 31.58 3.07
C PRO A 352 11.99 31.51 3.65
N SER A 353 11.61 30.33 4.14
CA SER A 353 10.27 30.06 4.60
C SER A 353 10.14 30.19 6.12
N ASN A 354 8.98 30.69 6.58
CA ASN A 354 8.61 30.67 7.99
C ASN A 354 8.06 29.31 8.43
N LYS A 355 7.58 28.49 7.51
CA LYS A 355 7.08 27.12 7.74
C LYS A 355 7.59 26.20 6.66
N ILE A 356 7.66 24.92 6.99
CA ILE A 356 7.98 23.83 6.07
C ILE A 356 6.74 22.96 5.98
N PHE A 357 6.31 22.67 4.78
CA PHE A 357 5.15 21.83 4.50
C PHE A 357 5.60 20.53 3.84
N LEU A 358 5.24 19.42 4.47
CA LEU A 358 5.46 18.08 3.91
C LEU A 358 4.12 17.36 3.80
N GLN A 359 3.85 16.81 2.65
CA GLN A 359 2.69 15.95 2.41
C GLN A 359 3.10 14.86 1.44
N GLY A 360 2.92 13.62 1.81
CA GLY A 360 3.15 12.48 0.94
C GLY A 360 2.35 12.64 -0.37
N SER A 361 2.90 12.23 -1.47
CA SER A 361 2.37 12.37 -2.84
C SER A 361 2.24 13.80 -3.41
N LYS A 362 2.45 14.89 -2.60
CA LYS A 362 2.26 16.26 -3.10
C LYS A 362 3.37 17.25 -2.78
N LEU A 363 3.88 17.29 -1.54
CA LEU A 363 4.77 18.35 -1.08
C LEU A 363 6.06 17.79 -0.49
N ALA A 364 7.19 18.24 -1.06
CA ALA A 364 8.54 18.06 -0.55
C ALA A 364 9.15 19.44 -0.26
N SER A 365 10.12 19.51 0.62
CA SER A 365 10.83 20.74 0.93
C SER A 365 12.32 20.65 0.60
N LYS A 366 12.88 21.75 0.19
CA LYS A 366 14.30 21.91 -0.13
C LYS A 366 14.99 22.66 1.00
N ILE A 367 16.03 22.08 1.56
CA ILE A 367 16.81 22.62 2.68
C ILE A 367 18.19 22.99 2.18
N LYS A 368 18.61 24.23 2.42
CA LYS A 368 19.98 24.70 2.19
C LYS A 368 20.66 24.92 3.53
N LEU A 369 21.76 24.20 3.76
CA LEU A 369 22.62 24.47 4.89
C LEU A 369 23.49 25.70 4.60
N PHE A 370 23.79 26.48 5.61
CA PHE A 370 24.63 27.69 5.50
C PHE A 370 24.17 28.63 4.38
N ALA A 371 22.85 28.79 4.16
CA ALA A 371 22.33 29.65 3.11
C ALA A 371 22.60 31.13 3.37
N GLU A 372 22.79 31.87 2.29
CA GLU A 372 23.06 33.30 2.28
C GLU A 372 21.89 34.10 2.90
N ASN A 373 22.07 34.59 4.12
CA ASN A 373 21.31 35.72 4.65
C ASN A 373 22.14 36.46 5.70
N GLU A 374 22.54 37.66 5.40
CA GLU A 374 23.30 38.61 6.24
C GLU A 374 24.79 38.28 6.47
N PHE A 375 25.25 37.04 6.23
CA PHE A 375 26.65 36.63 6.29
C PHE A 375 27.04 35.94 5.00
N ASP A 376 28.21 36.26 4.49
CA ASP A 376 28.82 35.59 3.36
C ASP A 376 28.99 34.08 3.69
N LEU A 377 28.36 33.21 2.90
CA LEU A 377 28.37 31.75 3.08
C LEU A 377 29.80 31.20 3.16
N ASP A 378 30.65 31.62 2.24
CA ASP A 378 32.05 31.21 2.18
C ASP A 378 32.82 31.67 3.43
N TYR A 379 32.41 32.79 4.03
CA TYR A 379 32.99 33.28 5.26
C TYR A 379 32.66 32.37 6.46
N VAL A 380 31.39 31.94 6.62
CA VAL A 380 31.00 31.09 7.76
C VAL A 380 31.68 29.73 7.65
N ILE A 381 31.70 29.10 6.48
CA ILE A 381 32.37 27.80 6.29
C ILE A 381 33.91 27.97 6.47
N SER A 382 34.51 28.99 5.86
CA SER A 382 35.97 29.23 5.95
C SER A 382 36.40 29.65 7.35
N ASP A 383 35.57 30.40 8.09
CA ASP A 383 35.84 30.77 9.49
C ASP A 383 35.84 29.51 10.37
N LEU A 384 34.85 28.63 10.24
CA LEU A 384 34.79 27.35 10.95
C LEU A 384 35.97 26.45 10.57
N ALA A 385 36.26 26.31 9.28
CA ALA A 385 37.40 25.52 8.80
C ALA A 385 38.76 26.04 9.27
N SER A 386 38.91 27.37 9.45
CA SER A 386 40.14 28.01 9.91
C SER A 386 40.39 27.85 11.42
N GLN A 387 39.44 27.37 12.19
CA GLN A 387 39.49 27.31 13.64
C GLN A 387 40.10 26.02 14.21
N ASP A 388 40.62 25.11 13.38
CA ASP A 388 41.14 23.79 13.80
C ASP A 388 40.16 23.05 14.72
N ILE A 389 38.90 22.88 14.27
CA ILE A 389 37.84 22.24 15.04
C ILE A 389 37.60 20.81 14.60
N ILE A 390 37.29 19.94 15.57
CA ILE A 390 36.70 18.62 15.31
C ILE A 390 35.21 18.69 15.58
N ILE A 391 34.42 18.36 14.58
CA ILE A 391 32.96 18.25 14.73
C ILE A 391 32.66 16.90 15.40
N ASN A 392 32.13 16.96 16.61
CA ASN A 392 31.74 15.77 17.37
C ASN A 392 30.36 15.30 16.99
N GLU A 393 29.43 16.23 16.79
CA GLU A 393 28.03 15.96 16.43
C GLU A 393 27.45 17.16 15.69
N ALA A 394 26.66 16.89 14.66
CA ALA A 394 25.85 17.91 13.98
C ALA A 394 24.43 17.39 13.77
N ASN A 395 23.45 18.12 14.31
CA ASN A 395 22.05 17.76 14.28
C ASN A 395 21.22 18.80 13.55
N LEU A 396 20.38 18.34 12.65
CA LEU A 396 19.36 19.16 12.00
C LEU A 396 18.01 18.88 12.67
N ILE A 397 17.42 19.93 13.29
CA ILE A 397 16.24 19.80 14.15
C ILE A 397 15.06 20.52 13.53
N PHE A 398 13.98 19.76 13.30
CA PHE A 398 12.71 20.24 12.74
C PHE A 398 11.62 20.17 13.81
N ASN A 399 11.23 21.31 14.36
CA ASN A 399 10.14 21.36 15.34
C ASN A 399 8.79 21.43 14.64
N ILE A 400 7.81 20.66 15.14
CA ILE A 400 6.45 20.62 14.63
C ILE A 400 5.72 21.93 15.03
N ASP A 401 5.00 22.52 14.10
CA ASP A 401 4.06 23.59 14.42
C ASP A 401 2.78 23.00 15.02
N GLN A 402 2.81 22.79 16.32
CA GLN A 402 1.71 22.18 17.07
C GLN A 402 0.37 22.93 16.89
N SER A 403 0.40 24.21 16.53
CA SER A 403 -0.81 25.00 16.31
C SER A 403 -1.50 24.70 14.97
N ALA A 404 -0.82 24.00 14.07
CA ALA A 404 -1.33 23.64 12.76
C ALA A 404 -1.99 22.25 12.74
N HIS A 405 -1.93 21.49 13.84
CA HIS A 405 -2.36 20.09 13.87
C HIS A 405 -3.48 19.83 14.87
N ASP A 406 -4.40 18.96 14.46
CA ASP A 406 -5.36 18.29 15.34
C ASP A 406 -4.93 16.84 15.52
N TYR A 407 -4.22 16.55 16.61
CA TYR A 407 -3.64 15.22 16.87
C TYR A 407 -4.68 14.11 17.09
N SER A 408 -5.97 14.45 17.20
CA SER A 408 -7.04 13.46 17.24
C SER A 408 -7.47 12.97 15.85
N HIS A 409 -7.06 13.71 14.81
CA HIS A 409 -7.53 13.50 13.44
C HIS A 409 -6.37 13.40 12.43
N ASP A 410 -5.34 14.26 12.54
CA ASP A 410 -4.30 14.39 11.53
C ASP A 410 -3.35 13.18 11.51
N LEU A 411 -3.01 12.74 10.31
CA LEU A 411 -2.08 11.65 10.07
C LEU A 411 -0.64 12.18 10.04
N LEU A 412 0.02 12.21 11.20
CA LEU A 412 1.41 12.61 11.30
C LEU A 412 2.35 11.47 10.88
N PRO A 413 3.41 11.76 10.09
CA PRO A 413 4.39 10.75 9.73
C PRO A 413 5.20 10.33 10.97
N ASN A 414 5.31 9.01 11.20
CA ASN A 414 6.25 8.47 12.19
C ASN A 414 7.69 8.80 11.83
N ARG A 415 7.95 9.08 10.55
CA ARG A 415 9.28 9.41 10.06
C ARG A 415 9.25 10.36 8.87
N ILE A 416 10.23 11.27 8.81
CA ILE A 416 10.59 12.04 7.63
C ILE A 416 11.97 11.64 7.15
N TYR A 417 12.31 11.93 5.88
CA TYR A 417 13.57 11.49 5.26
C TYR A 417 14.31 12.64 4.60
N LEU A 418 15.62 12.64 4.80
CA LEU A 418 16.55 13.64 4.27
C LEU A 418 17.51 12.99 3.26
N TYR A 419 17.59 13.57 2.05
CA TYR A 419 18.39 13.05 0.95
C TYR A 419 19.03 14.18 0.13
N SER A 420 19.90 13.88 -0.82
CA SER A 420 20.45 14.86 -1.78
C SER A 420 19.39 15.25 -2.80
N TYR A 421 18.97 16.51 -2.77
CA TYR A 421 17.90 17.03 -3.66
C TYR A 421 18.25 16.91 -5.14
N ASP A 422 19.51 17.18 -5.51
CA ASP A 422 19.90 17.31 -6.92
C ASP A 422 19.93 15.98 -7.67
N ASN A 423 20.24 14.89 -6.99
CA ASN A 423 20.43 13.58 -7.60
C ASN A 423 19.62 12.44 -6.96
N GLY A 424 18.82 12.75 -5.93
CA GLY A 424 18.01 11.78 -5.22
C GLY A 424 18.79 10.81 -4.31
N GLN A 425 20.12 10.90 -4.25
CA GLN A 425 20.95 9.95 -3.54
C GLN A 425 20.86 10.12 -2.02
N THR A 426 21.16 9.05 -1.31
CA THR A 426 21.34 9.06 0.14
C THR A 426 22.53 9.91 0.53
N ILE A 427 22.47 10.55 1.71
CA ILE A 427 23.65 11.24 2.28
C ILE A 427 24.54 10.25 3.06
N GLU A 428 25.80 10.66 3.33
CA GLU A 428 26.82 9.77 3.93
C GLU A 428 26.39 9.24 5.30
N ASP A 429 25.73 10.06 6.11
CA ASP A 429 25.27 9.69 7.46
C ASP A 429 24.24 8.55 7.39
N TYR A 430 23.32 8.57 6.43
CA TYR A 430 22.41 7.46 6.18
C TYR A 430 23.17 6.18 5.81
N ASN A 431 24.15 6.28 4.89
CA ASN A 431 24.89 5.11 4.39
C ASN A 431 25.75 4.45 5.47
N LYS A 432 26.23 5.23 6.45
CA LYS A 432 27.08 4.76 7.55
C LYS A 432 26.29 4.24 8.75
N ASP A 433 25.01 4.49 8.81
CA ASP A 433 24.17 4.01 9.90
C ASP A 433 23.63 2.60 9.60
N PHE A 434 23.99 1.65 10.45
CA PHE A 434 23.50 0.27 10.43
C PHE A 434 22.74 -0.07 11.72
N THR A 435 22.32 0.93 12.46
CA THR A 435 21.62 0.71 13.73
C THR A 435 20.15 0.35 13.52
N ILE A 436 19.67 -0.50 14.40
CA ILE A 436 18.26 -0.91 14.50
C ILE A 436 17.87 -0.73 15.96
N ASP A 437 16.72 -0.15 16.23
CA ASP A 437 16.17 -0.12 17.57
C ASP A 437 15.26 -1.32 17.80
N TYR A 438 15.82 -2.40 18.27
CA TYR A 438 15.11 -3.65 18.54
C TYR A 438 13.98 -3.54 19.59
N ARG A 439 13.93 -2.44 20.34
CA ARG A 439 12.87 -2.25 21.36
C ARG A 439 11.48 -1.98 20.76
N VAL A 440 11.43 -1.56 19.51
CA VAL A 440 10.19 -1.15 18.85
C VAL A 440 9.71 -2.20 17.84
N GLY A 441 10.56 -3.14 17.43
CA GLY A 441 10.19 -4.33 16.65
C GLY A 441 9.63 -4.08 15.25
N ASN A 442 9.83 -2.89 14.65
CA ASN A 442 9.33 -2.60 13.30
C ASN A 442 10.42 -2.04 12.37
N VAL A 443 10.18 -2.13 11.06
CA VAL A 443 11.09 -1.71 9.98
C VAL A 443 11.43 -0.21 10.05
N ASN A 444 10.55 0.61 10.61
CA ASN A 444 10.76 2.06 10.72
C ASN A 444 11.88 2.46 11.69
N THR A 445 12.38 1.55 12.51
CA THR A 445 13.48 1.82 13.47
C THR A 445 14.86 1.61 12.87
N ASN A 446 15.00 1.05 11.69
CA ASN A 446 16.28 0.98 10.98
C ASN A 446 16.85 2.39 10.77
N LYS A 447 18.17 2.54 10.75
CA LYS A 447 18.84 3.85 10.65
C LYS A 447 18.49 4.77 11.84
N TYR A 448 18.50 4.21 13.04
CA TYR A 448 18.07 4.91 14.26
C TYR A 448 18.94 6.13 14.61
N ILE A 449 20.28 6.04 14.41
CA ILE A 449 21.22 7.15 14.67
C ILE A 449 21.06 8.26 13.63
N PHE A 450 20.87 7.92 12.35
CA PHE A 450 20.56 8.90 11.31
C PHE A 450 19.32 9.70 11.66
N GLY A 451 18.28 9.03 12.20
CA GLY A 451 17.11 9.66 12.79
C GLY A 451 15.98 9.92 11.80
N GLY A 452 15.37 11.10 11.94
CA GLY A 452 14.16 11.47 11.22
C GLY A 452 12.88 10.89 11.83
N LEU A 453 12.98 10.19 12.97
CA LEU A 453 11.85 9.66 13.73
C LEU A 453 11.11 10.77 14.48
N LEU A 454 9.80 10.59 14.65
CA LEU A 454 8.97 11.45 15.45
C LEU A 454 9.35 11.35 16.94
N GLU A 455 9.71 12.47 17.54
CA GLU A 455 9.98 12.58 18.96
C GLU A 455 8.81 13.28 19.67
N TYR A 456 8.52 12.83 20.88
CA TYR A 456 7.44 13.34 21.72
C TYR A 456 8.00 14.12 22.91
N ASP A 457 7.26 15.09 23.39
CA ASP A 457 7.57 15.79 24.63
C ASP A 457 7.19 14.97 25.89
N SER A 458 7.39 15.55 27.09
CA SER A 458 7.10 14.88 28.37
C SER A 458 5.61 14.58 28.58
N ASP A 459 4.72 15.22 27.84
CA ASP A 459 3.27 15.04 27.91
C ASP A 459 2.76 14.11 26.79
N ASN A 460 3.71 13.44 26.10
CA ASN A 460 3.45 12.54 24.97
C ASN A 460 2.78 13.25 23.77
N ILE A 461 3.12 14.53 23.56
CA ILE A 461 2.67 15.31 22.41
C ILE A 461 3.78 15.30 21.35
N PRO A 462 3.46 15.10 20.06
CA PRO A 462 4.43 15.19 18.97
C PRO A 462 5.18 16.52 18.99
N GLU A 463 6.53 16.48 19.06
CA GLU A 463 7.35 17.68 19.24
C GLU A 463 8.21 18.01 18.03
N ARG A 464 8.99 17.04 17.53
CA ARG A 464 10.01 17.29 16.52
C ARG A 464 10.50 16.05 15.81
N TYR A 465 11.31 16.30 14.77
CA TYR A 465 12.15 15.30 14.10
C TYR A 465 13.60 15.77 14.16
N LYS A 466 14.54 14.85 14.39
CA LYS A 466 15.96 15.13 14.48
C LYS A 466 16.75 14.22 13.54
N PHE A 467 17.70 14.81 12.78
CA PHE A 467 18.67 14.08 11.97
C PHE A 467 20.07 14.32 12.47
N ASN A 468 20.85 13.26 12.60
CA ASN A 468 22.30 13.35 12.75
C ASN A 468 22.94 13.40 11.36
N ILE A 469 23.58 14.53 11.04
CA ILE A 469 24.26 14.77 9.76
C ILE A 469 25.72 15.15 9.97
N THR A 470 26.35 14.58 10.98
CA THR A 470 27.72 14.88 11.42
C THR A 470 28.75 14.68 10.30
N ASN A 471 28.66 13.56 9.56
CA ASN A 471 29.59 13.30 8.46
C ASN A 471 29.40 14.29 7.32
N HIS A 472 28.16 14.60 6.98
CA HIS A 472 27.84 15.56 5.91
C HIS A 472 28.39 16.95 6.24
N VAL A 473 28.14 17.46 7.45
CA VAL A 473 28.63 18.77 7.90
C VAL A 473 30.16 18.79 8.00
N ASN A 474 30.76 17.72 8.54
CA ASN A 474 32.22 17.61 8.62
C ASN A 474 32.87 17.60 7.22
N ASN A 475 32.23 16.99 6.23
CA ASN A 475 32.76 16.99 4.87
C ASN A 475 32.72 18.40 4.23
N ILE A 476 31.64 19.16 4.47
CA ILE A 476 31.52 20.54 3.98
C ILE A 476 32.62 21.43 4.64
N ILE A 477 32.80 21.35 5.96
CA ILE A 477 33.68 22.27 6.70
C ILE A 477 35.16 21.86 6.59
N ASN A 478 35.46 20.58 6.76
CA ASN A 478 36.85 20.12 6.93
C ASN A 478 37.46 19.43 5.69
N LYS A 479 36.63 19.06 4.70
CA LYS A 479 37.05 18.28 3.51
C LYS A 479 36.75 18.95 2.18
N ASP A 480 36.34 20.21 2.21
CA ASP A 480 36.04 21.00 1.00
C ASP A 480 35.00 20.33 0.06
N SER A 481 34.04 19.62 0.65
CA SER A 481 32.94 19.04 -0.12
C SER A 481 31.92 20.11 -0.48
N LEU A 482 31.23 19.91 -1.60
CA LEU A 482 30.15 20.82 -2.01
C LEU A 482 29.03 20.84 -0.97
N ASN A 483 28.53 22.04 -0.68
CA ASN A 483 27.32 22.24 0.11
C ASN A 483 26.11 22.02 -0.80
N ILE A 484 25.67 20.75 -0.91
CA ILE A 484 24.54 20.36 -1.75
C ILE A 484 23.21 20.72 -1.09
N ASP A 485 22.21 20.97 -1.89
CA ASP A 485 20.84 21.11 -1.41
C ASP A 485 20.28 19.76 -0.93
N LEU A 486 19.58 19.76 0.19
CA LEU A 486 18.95 18.57 0.76
C LEU A 486 17.45 18.57 0.47
N GLY A 487 16.91 17.43 0.11
CA GLY A 487 15.48 17.20 -0.01
C GLY A 487 14.92 16.65 1.29
N LEU A 488 13.79 17.15 1.73
CA LEU A 488 13.06 16.68 2.91
C LEU A 488 11.66 16.24 2.51
N VAL A 489 11.28 15.02 2.87
CA VAL A 489 10.03 14.36 2.49
C VAL A 489 9.45 13.54 3.63
N VAL A 490 8.16 13.26 3.55
CA VAL A 490 7.53 12.23 4.37
C VAL A 490 8.03 10.85 3.91
N ASN A 491 8.21 9.93 4.82
CA ASN A 491 8.72 8.60 4.51
C ASN A 491 7.87 7.52 5.17
N SER A 492 7.45 6.53 4.39
CA SER A 492 6.73 5.34 4.87
C SER A 492 7.65 4.14 5.09
N ASP A 493 8.81 4.10 4.40
CA ASP A 493 9.79 3.03 4.51
C ASP A 493 11.20 3.59 4.30
N ILE A 494 12.00 3.62 5.36
CA ILE A 494 13.36 4.18 5.34
C ILE A 494 14.34 3.33 4.53
N GLU A 495 14.03 2.08 4.27
CA GLU A 495 14.88 1.17 3.48
C GLU A 495 14.58 1.25 1.98
N ASP A 496 13.39 1.73 1.58
CA ASP A 496 13.08 1.97 0.17
C ASP A 496 13.69 3.29 -0.31
N ILE A 497 14.92 3.19 -0.78
CA ILE A 497 15.68 4.29 -1.40
C ILE A 497 15.52 4.34 -2.93
N THR A 498 14.63 3.53 -3.51
CA THR A 498 14.34 3.60 -4.94
C THR A 498 13.79 4.97 -5.32
N LEU A 499 14.12 5.42 -6.53
CA LEU A 499 13.81 6.78 -6.96
C LEU A 499 12.75 6.76 -8.07
N ARG A 500 11.89 7.75 -8.01
CA ARG A 500 10.91 8.07 -9.06
C ARG A 500 11.12 9.48 -9.58
N ARG A 501 10.72 9.69 -10.84
CA ARG A 501 10.67 11.02 -11.43
C ARG A 501 9.38 11.71 -11.00
N ALA A 502 9.52 12.93 -10.53
CA ALA A 502 8.41 13.82 -10.25
C ALA A 502 8.62 15.15 -10.98
N PHE A 503 7.54 15.87 -11.23
CA PHE A 503 7.60 17.19 -11.85
C PHE A 503 7.01 18.22 -10.91
N SER A 504 7.78 19.28 -10.63
CA SER A 504 7.29 20.37 -9.80
C SER A 504 6.28 21.23 -10.56
N ASN A 505 5.14 21.52 -9.92
CA ASN A 505 4.18 22.48 -10.41
C ASN A 505 4.39 23.82 -9.65
N PRO A 506 4.45 25.00 -10.29
CA PRO A 506 4.15 25.28 -11.70
C PRO A 506 5.35 25.25 -12.67
N LYS A 507 6.56 24.99 -12.20
CA LYS A 507 7.77 25.15 -13.04
C LYS A 507 8.00 24.00 -14.02
N ASN A 508 7.29 22.90 -13.88
CA ASN A 508 7.48 21.66 -14.65
C ASN A 508 8.96 21.21 -14.67
N THR A 509 9.63 21.34 -13.52
CA THR A 509 11.02 20.95 -13.34
C THR A 509 11.08 19.51 -12.87
N GLU A 510 11.80 18.69 -13.58
CA GLU A 510 12.03 17.29 -13.20
C GLU A 510 12.87 17.22 -11.91
N MET A 511 12.46 16.33 -11.00
CA MET A 511 13.18 16.00 -9.77
C MET A 511 13.13 14.50 -9.50
N LEU A 512 14.10 13.98 -8.77
CA LEU A 512 14.09 12.61 -8.28
C LEU A 512 13.63 12.61 -6.83
N ILE A 513 12.63 11.80 -6.53
CA ILE A 513 12.09 11.63 -5.18
C ILE A 513 12.08 10.15 -4.80
N PRO A 514 12.24 9.81 -3.50
CA PRO A 514 12.09 8.44 -3.02
C PRO A 514 10.69 7.90 -3.29
N THR A 515 10.59 6.64 -3.69
CA THR A 515 9.32 5.96 -3.99
C THR A 515 8.41 5.89 -2.76
N SER A 516 9.01 5.70 -1.58
CA SER A 516 8.29 5.65 -0.29
C SER A 516 7.47 6.91 0.04
N VAL A 517 7.80 8.06 -0.57
CA VAL A 517 7.02 9.31 -0.43
C VAL A 517 5.67 9.21 -1.13
N ILE A 518 5.64 8.61 -2.30
CA ILE A 518 4.44 8.52 -3.15
C ILE A 518 3.37 7.63 -2.52
N THR A 519 3.79 6.69 -1.69
CA THR A 519 2.90 5.72 -1.03
C THR A 519 2.41 6.18 0.35
N SER A 520 2.80 7.38 0.80
CA SER A 520 2.46 7.88 2.13
C SER A 520 1.26 8.84 2.11
N PRO A 521 0.20 8.60 2.90
CA PRO A 521 -0.91 9.55 3.09
C PRO A 521 -0.61 10.64 4.12
N TYR A 522 0.52 10.59 4.80
CA TYR A 522 0.86 11.45 5.94
C TYR A 522 1.25 12.85 5.52
N SER A 523 1.06 13.80 6.47
CA SER A 523 1.43 15.20 6.30
C SER A 523 1.93 15.82 7.60
N VAL A 524 2.80 16.84 7.52
CA VAL A 524 3.25 17.59 8.70
C VAL A 524 3.62 19.01 8.35
N VAL A 525 3.30 19.94 9.26
CA VAL A 525 3.72 21.34 9.23
C VAL A 525 4.83 21.54 10.27
N LEU A 526 5.98 22.02 9.81
CA LEU A 526 7.15 22.28 10.65
C LEU A 526 7.47 23.78 10.67
N HIS A 527 8.13 24.25 11.72
CA HIS A 527 8.69 25.60 11.77
C HIS A 527 9.84 25.74 10.75
N GLY A 528 9.81 26.79 9.95
CA GLY A 528 10.88 27.12 9.01
C GLY A 528 12.05 27.84 9.67
N SER A 529 13.04 28.24 8.86
CA SER A 529 14.24 28.95 9.32
C SER A 529 13.98 30.42 9.69
N HIS A 530 12.92 31.04 9.16
CA HIS A 530 12.61 32.45 9.34
C HIS A 530 11.20 32.65 9.92
N PRO A 531 11.00 32.41 11.23
CA PRO A 531 9.71 32.64 11.86
C PRO A 531 9.32 34.12 11.80
N ARG A 532 8.03 34.40 11.57
CA ARG A 532 7.49 35.78 11.47
C ARG A 532 7.30 36.46 12.81
N ASP A 533 7.29 35.70 13.90
CA ASP A 533 7.06 36.22 15.24
C ASP A 533 8.19 35.78 16.21
N SER A 534 8.33 36.55 17.28
CA SER A 534 9.37 36.29 18.28
C SER A 534 9.09 35.05 19.17
N VAL A 535 7.85 34.56 19.21
CA VAL A 535 7.44 33.45 20.06
C VAL A 535 8.01 32.15 19.48
N ASN A 536 8.11 32.03 18.16
CA ASN A 536 8.54 30.83 17.45
C ASN A 536 10.05 30.83 17.12
N ILE A 537 10.81 31.89 17.52
CA ILE A 537 12.27 31.95 17.26
C ILE A 537 13.01 30.74 17.85
N SER A 538 12.63 30.28 19.03
CA SER A 538 13.27 29.12 19.68
C SER A 538 12.94 27.79 19.01
N LYS A 539 11.84 27.75 18.26
CA LYS A 539 11.36 26.54 17.53
C LYS A 539 11.73 26.54 16.04
N ARG A 540 12.46 27.56 15.58
CA ARG A 540 12.89 27.60 14.17
C ARG A 540 13.73 26.40 13.79
N LEU A 541 13.81 26.09 12.51
CA LEU A 541 14.76 25.11 11.98
C LEU A 541 16.19 25.49 12.40
N LEU A 542 16.90 24.56 13.04
CA LEU A 542 18.24 24.76 13.57
C LEU A 542 19.18 23.65 13.08
N LEU A 543 20.41 24.08 12.75
CA LEU A 543 21.56 23.20 12.68
C LEU A 543 22.39 23.42 13.97
N GLU A 544 22.40 22.41 14.84
CA GLU A 544 23.21 22.39 16.05
C GLU A 544 24.51 21.67 15.78
N VAL A 545 25.64 22.32 16.06
CA VAL A 545 26.96 21.74 15.84
C VAL A 545 27.76 21.75 17.16
N LEU A 546 28.08 20.56 17.64
CA LEU A 546 28.94 20.35 18.78
C LEU A 546 30.37 20.07 18.28
N TYR A 547 31.33 20.88 18.72
CA TYR A 547 32.71 20.73 18.28
C TYR A 547 33.71 20.89 19.42
N THR A 548 34.88 20.31 19.22
CA THR A 548 36.04 20.52 20.08
C THR A 548 37.08 21.37 19.33
N LYS A 549 37.59 22.40 19.98
CA LYS A 549 38.66 23.26 19.46
C LYS A 549 40.02 22.82 20.05
N TYR A 550 41.06 22.70 19.20
CA TYR A 550 42.43 22.41 19.60
C TYR A 550 43.18 23.67 20.03
#